data_43e99b805b10ed7e982cde6aa21a070b
#
_entry.id   43e99b805b10ed7e982cde6aa21a070b
#
_cell.length_a   1.000
_cell.length_b   1.000
_cell.length_c   1.000
_cell.angle_alpha   90.00
_cell.angle_beta   90.00
_cell.angle_gamma   90.00
#
_symmetry.space_group_name_H-M   'P 1'
#
loop_
_entity.id
_entity.type
_entity.pdbx_description
1 polymer ?
#
loop_
_entity_poly.entity_id
_entity_poly.type
_entity_poly.pdbx_seq_one_letter_code
_entity_poly.pdbx_strand_id
1 'polypeptide(L)'
;MGTMSTSPSPYRAALLAVGAAVALALSSCAPGDDDEAPPAAAGAAATGTTTTGTTSTDTASEAGPAIRRYVALGDSFAALGPTGAPTSGPAGCLRSSLNYPSVLAGQLDVAEFVDVTCGGARTVDMTVPQIAQTPPQFDALTADTDLVTLSIGGNDIGFGAIAGCVMQTPRATDGAPCRERLSAGVSSSLEGLGARLDAVHAGIRERSPAARIVVTAYMPLVPPDGGCDFLDRVSPGDVTWTRDVTDRVNSAVTDAAVRAGAEIVVPDDAGERHACAPADERYTDFTGAETGSHPMHPTAAGQRAMAAAVADRL
;
A
#
# COMPACT_ATOMS: atom_id res chain seq x y z
N MET A 1 58.64 -25.13 -14.54
CA MET A 1 58.21 -24.99 -15.92
C MET A 1 56.99 -25.87 -16.11
N GLY A 2 55.80 -25.31 -16.05
CA GLY A 2 54.53 -25.98 -16.23
C GLY A 2 53.55 -24.99 -16.85
N THR A 3 53.20 -25.22 -18.08
CA THR A 3 52.45 -24.34 -18.99
C THR A 3 50.96 -24.33 -18.59
N MET A 4 50.41 -23.19 -18.34
CA MET A 4 48.98 -22.91 -18.21
C MET A 4 48.31 -22.97 -19.59
N SER A 5 47.31 -23.86 -19.73
CA SER A 5 46.44 -23.95 -20.89
C SER A 5 45.14 -23.20 -20.59
N THR A 6 44.86 -22.13 -21.34
CA THR A 6 43.62 -21.38 -21.31
C THR A 6 42.69 -21.91 -22.39
N SER A 7 41.50 -22.40 -22.02
CA SER A 7 40.42 -22.71 -22.95
C SER A 7 39.43 -21.55 -23.01
N PRO A 8 38.97 -21.10 -24.19
CA PRO A 8 37.96 -20.05 -24.34
C PRO A 8 36.53 -20.62 -24.34
N SER A 9 35.64 -19.92 -23.66
CA SER A 9 34.19 -20.13 -23.62
C SER A 9 33.50 -19.67 -24.91
N PRO A 10 32.52 -20.42 -25.44
CA PRO A 10 31.73 -19.97 -26.59
C PRO A 10 30.31 -19.55 -26.17
N TYR A 11 30.06 -18.27 -26.03
CA TYR A 11 28.71 -17.73 -26.20
C TYR A 11 28.78 -16.50 -27.10
N ARG A 12 28.59 -16.73 -28.40
CA ARG A 12 28.28 -15.69 -29.38
C ARG A 12 26.81 -15.76 -29.78
N ALA A 13 26.13 -14.68 -29.51
CA ALA A 13 25.05 -14.00 -30.27
C ALA A 13 24.21 -14.82 -31.26
N ALA A 14 22.91 -14.74 -31.08
CA ALA A 14 21.93 -14.77 -32.16
C ALA A 14 20.94 -13.61 -31.98
N LEU A 15 21.13 -12.56 -32.76
CA LEU A 15 20.16 -11.50 -33.05
C LEU A 15 19.24 -12.02 -34.17
N LEU A 16 17.96 -12.15 -33.91
CA LEU A 16 16.92 -12.30 -34.91
C LEU A 16 15.95 -11.12 -34.81
N ALA A 17 16.00 -10.25 -35.79
CA ALA A 17 15.04 -9.21 -36.04
C ALA A 17 13.78 -9.81 -36.65
N VAL A 18 12.61 -9.57 -36.06
CA VAL A 18 11.30 -9.79 -36.68
C VAL A 18 10.61 -8.45 -36.82
N GLY A 19 10.56 -7.96 -38.03
CA GLY A 19 9.73 -6.83 -38.42
C GLY A 19 8.31 -7.33 -38.70
N ALA A 20 7.32 -6.69 -38.10
CA ALA A 20 5.91 -6.85 -38.49
C ALA A 20 5.33 -5.47 -38.82
N ALA A 21 4.96 -5.31 -40.08
CA ALA A 21 4.23 -4.16 -40.60
C ALA A 21 2.76 -4.26 -40.18
N VAL A 22 2.21 -3.20 -39.62
CA VAL A 22 0.78 -3.04 -39.35
C VAL A 22 0.20 -2.03 -40.35
N ALA A 23 -0.72 -2.49 -41.17
CA ALA A 23 -1.47 -1.68 -42.11
C ALA A 23 -2.59 -0.91 -41.41
N LEU A 24 -2.68 0.39 -41.66
CA LEU A 24 -3.81 1.24 -41.29
C LEU A 24 -5.01 0.95 -42.19
N ALA A 25 -6.17 0.71 -41.59
CA ALA A 25 -7.47 0.80 -42.27
C ALA A 25 -8.22 2.01 -41.67
N LEU A 26 -8.37 3.04 -42.49
CA LEU A 26 -9.25 4.17 -42.27
C LEU A 26 -10.65 3.79 -42.72
N SER A 27 -11.64 3.89 -41.84
CA SER A 27 -13.05 3.89 -42.24
C SER A 27 -13.71 5.16 -41.71
N SER A 28 -14.07 6.02 -42.63
CA SER A 28 -14.90 7.21 -42.42
C SER A 28 -16.38 6.83 -42.51
N CYS A 29 -17.25 7.35 -41.63
CA CYS A 29 -18.65 7.57 -41.90
C CYS A 29 -19.10 8.85 -41.22
N ALA A 30 -19.73 9.70 -42.00
CA ALA A 30 -20.23 11.03 -41.69
C ALA A 30 -21.69 10.99 -41.19
N PRO A 31 -22.30 12.14 -40.84
CA PRO A 31 -23.32 12.28 -39.81
C PRO A 31 -24.76 12.17 -40.38
N GLY A 32 -25.69 11.86 -39.48
CA GLY A 32 -27.11 11.97 -39.71
C GLY A 32 -27.75 12.92 -38.69
N ASP A 33 -28.25 14.03 -39.17
CA ASP A 33 -29.16 14.91 -38.49
C ASP A 33 -30.54 14.24 -38.42
N ASP A 34 -31.24 14.41 -37.30
CA ASP A 34 -32.71 14.51 -37.29
C ASP A 34 -33.18 15.20 -36.01
N ASP A 35 -33.74 16.38 -36.22
CA ASP A 35 -34.58 17.19 -35.33
C ASP A 35 -35.82 16.43 -34.91
N GLU A 36 -36.25 16.51 -33.65
CA GLU A 36 -37.68 16.70 -33.31
C GLU A 36 -37.89 17.06 -31.84
N ALA A 37 -38.43 18.24 -31.58
CA ALA A 37 -38.94 18.64 -30.30
C ALA A 37 -40.44 18.36 -30.18
N PRO A 38 -40.99 17.96 -29.06
CA PRO A 38 -42.42 17.96 -28.79
C PRO A 38 -42.82 19.12 -27.84
N PRO A 39 -44.14 19.47 -27.85
CA PRO A 39 -44.64 20.80 -27.48
C PRO A 39 -45.00 20.93 -25.99
N ALA A 40 -45.07 22.21 -25.59
CA ALA A 40 -45.60 22.69 -24.32
C ALA A 40 -47.10 22.45 -24.15
N ALA A 41 -47.51 22.05 -22.96
CA ALA A 41 -48.90 22.12 -22.51
C ALA A 41 -49.00 22.99 -21.25
N ALA A 42 -49.89 23.95 -21.35
CA ALA A 42 -50.21 24.98 -20.35
C ALA A 42 -51.19 24.48 -19.28
N GLY A 43 -51.01 25.01 -18.07
CA GLY A 43 -52.06 25.59 -17.27
C GLY A 43 -52.96 24.73 -16.41
N ALA A 44 -52.87 24.90 -15.08
CA ALA A 44 -54.03 25.15 -14.22
C ALA A 44 -53.59 25.67 -12.84
N ALA A 45 -54.10 26.82 -12.48
CA ALA A 45 -54.01 27.41 -11.14
C ALA A 45 -54.99 26.69 -10.20
N ALA A 46 -54.60 26.46 -8.95
CA ALA A 46 -55.51 26.15 -7.86
C ALA A 46 -55.01 26.77 -6.56
N THR A 47 -55.89 27.46 -5.97
CA THR A 47 -55.94 28.32 -4.80
C THR A 47 -55.44 27.70 -3.50
N GLY A 48 -54.97 28.60 -2.66
CA GLY A 48 -54.29 28.37 -1.39
C GLY A 48 -55.03 27.67 -0.28
N THR A 49 -54.23 27.20 0.66
CA THR A 49 -54.60 27.03 2.07
C THR A 49 -53.35 27.28 2.92
N THR A 50 -53.43 28.28 3.76
CA THR A 50 -52.42 28.67 4.74
C THR A 50 -52.46 27.63 5.87
N THR A 51 -51.41 26.84 6.00
CA THR A 51 -51.20 25.99 7.18
C THR A 51 -49.94 26.48 7.88
N THR A 52 -50.12 26.94 9.10
CA THR A 52 -49.07 27.32 10.04
C THR A 52 -48.17 26.09 10.31
N GLY A 53 -47.04 26.03 9.68
CA GLY A 53 -46.05 24.95 9.86
C GLY A 53 -45.03 25.36 10.92
N THR A 54 -44.99 24.58 11.97
CA THR A 54 -43.97 24.54 13.03
C THR A 54 -42.61 24.51 12.39
N THR A 55 -41.77 25.48 12.71
CA THR A 55 -40.35 25.50 12.33
C THR A 55 -39.61 24.37 13.06
N SER A 56 -39.48 23.24 12.43
CA SER A 56 -38.46 22.26 12.83
C SER A 56 -37.10 22.84 12.50
N THR A 57 -36.36 23.25 13.50
CA THR A 57 -34.92 23.49 13.36
C THR A 57 -34.31 22.15 13.05
N ASP A 58 -34.13 21.83 11.77
CA ASP A 58 -33.17 20.82 11.33
C ASP A 58 -31.79 21.28 11.83
N THR A 59 -31.33 20.64 12.90
CA THR A 59 -29.94 20.64 13.26
C THR A 59 -29.24 19.91 12.11
N ALA A 60 -28.82 20.69 11.11
CA ALA A 60 -27.83 20.20 10.15
C ALA A 60 -26.65 19.71 11.01
N SER A 61 -26.45 18.41 11.06
CA SER A 61 -25.21 17.80 11.53
C SER A 61 -24.11 18.51 10.74
N GLU A 62 -23.25 19.26 11.41
CA GLU A 62 -22.06 19.81 10.80
C GLU A 62 -21.20 18.60 10.38
N ALA A 63 -21.42 18.15 9.14
CA ALA A 63 -20.52 17.23 8.50
C ALA A 63 -19.16 17.94 8.50
N GLY A 64 -18.16 17.34 9.14
CA GLY A 64 -16.79 17.84 9.11
C GLY A 64 -16.37 18.10 7.67
N PRO A 65 -15.31 18.88 7.44
CA PRO A 65 -14.89 19.24 6.09
C PRO A 65 -14.71 18.01 5.24
N ALA A 66 -15.46 17.91 4.14
CA ALA A 66 -15.37 16.78 3.23
C ALA A 66 -13.93 16.67 2.70
N ILE A 67 -13.33 15.46 2.77
CA ILE A 67 -12.01 15.18 2.20
C ILE A 67 -12.15 15.28 0.68
N ARG A 68 -11.57 16.33 0.09
CA ARG A 68 -11.63 16.55 -1.37
C ARG A 68 -10.47 15.90 -2.09
N ARG A 69 -9.25 16.03 -1.52
CA ARG A 69 -8.03 15.47 -2.08
C ARG A 69 -7.35 14.54 -1.11
N TYR A 70 -7.26 13.27 -1.50
CA TYR A 70 -6.58 12.22 -0.76
C TYR A 70 -5.33 11.74 -1.53
N VAL A 71 -4.18 11.74 -0.88
CA VAL A 71 -2.91 11.21 -1.41
C VAL A 71 -2.45 10.02 -0.57
N ALA A 72 -2.24 8.88 -1.21
CA ALA A 72 -1.68 7.69 -0.57
C ALA A 72 -0.20 7.53 -0.92
N LEU A 73 0.64 7.50 0.13
CA LEU A 73 2.07 7.27 0.07
C LEU A 73 2.40 5.92 0.71
N GLY A 74 3.46 5.28 0.25
CA GLY A 74 3.91 4.09 0.95
C GLY A 74 4.55 3.02 0.08
N ASP A 75 4.77 1.89 0.74
CA ASP A 75 5.40 0.69 0.20
C ASP A 75 4.40 -0.40 -0.22
N SER A 76 4.86 -1.65 -0.27
CA SER A 76 4.04 -2.77 -0.71
C SER A 76 2.83 -3.08 0.18
N PHE A 77 2.86 -2.75 1.48
CA PHE A 77 1.71 -2.96 2.36
C PHE A 77 0.54 -2.03 2.01
N ALA A 78 0.84 -0.86 1.43
CA ALA A 78 -0.16 0.05 0.89
C ALA A 78 -0.44 -0.17 -0.60
N ALA A 79 0.55 -0.61 -1.39
CA ALA A 79 0.41 -0.73 -2.84
C ALA A 79 -0.27 -2.04 -3.29
N LEU A 80 0.08 -3.18 -2.65
CA LEU A 80 -0.31 -4.49 -3.14
C LEU A 80 -1.74 -4.85 -2.69
N GLY A 81 -2.45 -5.55 -3.56
CA GLY A 81 -3.72 -6.22 -3.27
C GLY A 81 -3.65 -7.69 -3.67
N PRO A 82 -4.80 -8.34 -3.90
CA PRO A 82 -4.82 -9.71 -4.41
C PRO A 82 -4.08 -9.84 -5.74
N THR A 83 -3.34 -10.94 -5.92
CA THR A 83 -2.70 -11.28 -7.19
C THR A 83 -3.76 -11.41 -8.28
N GLY A 84 -3.51 -10.82 -9.46
CA GLY A 84 -4.49 -10.82 -10.54
C GLY A 84 -5.54 -9.70 -10.48
N ALA A 85 -5.59 -8.90 -9.42
CA ALA A 85 -6.35 -7.67 -9.43
C ALA A 85 -5.77 -6.66 -10.43
N PRO A 86 -6.59 -5.78 -11.04
CA PRO A 86 -6.09 -4.73 -11.90
C PRO A 86 -5.09 -3.84 -11.15
N THR A 87 -4.03 -3.44 -11.85
CA THR A 87 -2.99 -2.54 -11.32
C THR A 87 -2.95 -1.23 -12.09
N SER A 88 -2.46 -0.17 -11.45
CA SER A 88 -2.32 1.16 -12.03
C SER A 88 -0.90 1.70 -11.89
N GLY A 89 -0.57 2.73 -12.68
CA GLY A 89 0.74 3.39 -12.65
C GLY A 89 1.88 2.51 -13.17
N PRO A 90 3.14 2.78 -12.76
CA PRO A 90 4.29 2.01 -13.18
C PRO A 90 4.17 0.53 -12.79
N ALA A 91 4.37 -0.38 -13.75
CA ALA A 91 4.21 -1.82 -13.53
C ALA A 91 5.06 -2.38 -12.36
N GLY A 92 6.25 -1.82 -12.13
CA GLY A 92 7.12 -2.21 -11.01
C GLY A 92 6.57 -1.89 -9.63
N CYS A 93 5.60 -0.99 -9.52
CA CYS A 93 4.97 -0.65 -8.23
C CYS A 93 3.91 -1.67 -7.78
N LEU A 94 3.35 -2.46 -8.70
CA LEU A 94 2.29 -3.46 -8.43
C LEU A 94 1.07 -2.85 -7.68
N ARG A 95 0.78 -1.58 -7.95
CA ARG A 95 -0.29 -0.84 -7.28
C ARG A 95 -1.64 -1.38 -7.68
N SER A 96 -2.32 -2.03 -6.75
CA SER A 96 -3.60 -2.71 -6.97
C SER A 96 -4.78 -1.75 -6.81
N SER A 97 -5.80 -1.91 -7.64
CA SER A 97 -7.10 -1.24 -7.44
C SER A 97 -7.89 -1.75 -6.23
N LEU A 98 -7.39 -2.80 -5.57
CA LEU A 98 -7.98 -3.40 -4.36
C LEU A 98 -7.06 -3.28 -3.14
N ASN A 99 -6.09 -2.39 -3.17
CA ASN A 99 -5.28 -2.03 -2.01
C ASN A 99 -6.10 -1.16 -1.03
N TYR A 100 -5.66 -1.03 0.23
CA TYR A 100 -6.45 -0.30 1.22
C TYR A 100 -6.69 1.17 0.84
N PRO A 101 -5.73 1.89 0.21
CA PRO A 101 -6.00 3.26 -0.18
C PRO A 101 -7.12 3.40 -1.21
N SER A 102 -7.18 2.50 -2.20
CA SER A 102 -8.25 2.49 -3.20
C SER A 102 -9.60 2.12 -2.60
N VAL A 103 -9.62 1.15 -1.68
CA VAL A 103 -10.83 0.77 -0.93
C VAL A 103 -11.32 1.95 -0.09
N LEU A 104 -10.43 2.60 0.64
CA LEU A 104 -10.73 3.78 1.46
C LEU A 104 -11.28 4.94 0.61
N ALA A 105 -10.62 5.25 -0.50
CA ALA A 105 -11.06 6.32 -1.40
C ALA A 105 -12.50 6.11 -1.91
N GLY A 106 -12.85 4.85 -2.24
CA GLY A 106 -14.21 4.48 -2.63
C GLY A 106 -15.24 4.60 -1.49
N GLN A 107 -14.82 4.42 -0.24
CA GLN A 107 -15.70 4.58 0.94
C GLN A 107 -15.94 6.04 1.31
N LEU A 108 -14.93 6.90 1.12
CA LEU A 108 -14.99 8.31 1.48
C LEU A 108 -15.61 9.21 0.39
N ASP A 109 -15.84 8.68 -0.82
CA ASP A 109 -16.34 9.46 -1.97
C ASP A 109 -15.50 10.73 -2.22
N VAL A 110 -14.18 10.59 -2.20
CA VAL A 110 -13.26 11.71 -2.39
C VAL A 110 -13.30 12.22 -3.83
N ALA A 111 -13.22 13.56 -4.02
CA ALA A 111 -13.26 14.15 -5.34
C ALA A 111 -11.99 13.87 -6.17
N GLU A 112 -10.84 13.78 -5.52
CA GLU A 112 -9.55 13.45 -6.14
C GLU A 112 -8.77 12.46 -5.27
N PHE A 113 -8.46 11.30 -5.84
CA PHE A 113 -7.62 10.30 -5.22
C PHE A 113 -6.33 10.11 -6.01
N VAL A 114 -5.20 10.29 -5.34
CA VAL A 114 -3.86 10.12 -5.93
C VAL A 114 -3.11 9.04 -5.15
N ASP A 115 -2.99 7.87 -5.75
CA ASP A 115 -2.20 6.77 -5.18
C ASP A 115 -0.83 6.72 -5.85
N VAL A 116 0.23 6.99 -5.07
CA VAL A 116 1.62 6.89 -5.50
C VAL A 116 2.40 5.84 -4.71
N THR A 117 1.71 4.98 -3.98
CA THR A 117 2.33 3.84 -3.30
C THR A 117 3.07 2.94 -4.28
N CYS A 118 4.15 2.30 -3.86
CA CYS A 118 4.96 1.48 -4.75
C CYS A 118 5.61 0.31 -4.01
N GLY A 119 5.47 -0.88 -4.53
CA GLY A 119 6.10 -2.08 -3.97
C GLY A 119 7.61 -1.89 -3.78
N GLY A 120 8.12 -2.20 -2.59
CA GLY A 120 9.54 -2.06 -2.27
C GLY A 120 10.01 -0.63 -1.92
N ALA A 121 9.13 0.36 -1.88
CA ALA A 121 9.48 1.74 -1.54
C ALA A 121 10.10 1.85 -0.14
N ARG A 122 11.08 2.76 -0.01
CA ARG A 122 11.77 3.14 1.22
C ARG A 122 11.57 4.61 1.50
N THR A 123 11.94 5.06 2.67
CA THR A 123 11.86 6.48 3.05
C THR A 123 12.57 7.42 2.07
N VAL A 124 13.68 6.99 1.45
CA VAL A 124 14.41 7.77 0.43
C VAL A 124 13.58 8.00 -0.85
N ASP A 125 12.67 7.08 -1.18
CA ASP A 125 11.87 7.15 -2.40
C ASP A 125 10.74 8.20 -2.31
N MET A 126 10.59 8.84 -1.16
CA MET A 126 9.76 10.03 -0.99
C MET A 126 10.32 11.22 -1.77
N THR A 127 11.65 11.33 -1.89
CA THR A 127 12.36 12.47 -2.50
C THR A 127 13.17 12.10 -3.74
N VAL A 128 13.36 10.82 -4.02
CA VAL A 128 14.15 10.29 -5.15
C VAL A 128 13.32 9.29 -5.94
N PRO A 129 13.37 9.27 -7.27
CA PRO A 129 12.72 8.24 -8.07
C PRO A 129 13.16 6.82 -7.66
N GLN A 130 12.21 5.96 -7.29
CA GLN A 130 12.50 4.57 -6.94
C GLN A 130 12.98 3.75 -8.15
N ILE A 131 12.33 3.95 -9.28
CA ILE A 131 12.67 3.40 -10.60
C ILE A 131 12.49 4.49 -11.66
N ALA A 132 13.05 4.30 -12.84
CA ALA A 132 13.11 5.34 -13.89
C ALA A 132 11.76 5.99 -14.26
N GLN A 133 10.64 5.28 -14.12
CA GLN A 133 9.30 5.78 -14.46
C GLN A 133 8.45 6.15 -13.23
N THR A 134 9.05 6.17 -12.05
CA THR A 134 8.33 6.45 -10.80
C THR A 134 8.86 7.76 -10.22
N PRO A 135 8.11 8.86 -10.29
CA PRO A 135 8.49 10.10 -9.62
C PRO A 135 8.66 9.91 -8.12
N PRO A 136 9.40 10.79 -7.42
CA PRO A 136 9.37 10.84 -5.97
C PRO A 136 7.94 10.90 -5.45
N GLN A 137 7.62 10.14 -4.40
CA GLN A 137 6.23 10.08 -3.91
C GLN A 137 5.73 11.45 -3.43
N PHE A 138 6.61 12.30 -2.92
CA PHE A 138 6.26 13.65 -2.50
C PHE A 138 5.80 14.59 -3.62
N ASP A 139 6.10 14.27 -4.88
CA ASP A 139 5.65 15.08 -6.02
C ASP A 139 4.11 15.07 -6.18
N ALA A 140 3.43 14.11 -5.56
CA ALA A 140 1.97 14.04 -5.53
C ALA A 140 1.33 14.97 -4.50
N LEU A 141 2.09 15.47 -3.52
CA LEU A 141 1.59 16.31 -2.44
C LEU A 141 1.44 17.76 -2.89
N THR A 142 0.34 18.38 -2.47
CA THR A 142 0.04 19.79 -2.75
C THR A 142 -0.52 20.47 -1.50
N ALA A 143 -0.56 21.80 -1.48
CA ALA A 143 -1.05 22.57 -0.33
C ALA A 143 -2.54 22.36 -0.04
N ASP A 144 -3.30 21.89 -1.01
CA ASP A 144 -4.72 21.58 -0.92
C ASP A 144 -5.02 20.08 -0.68
N THR A 145 -4.01 19.27 -0.37
CA THR A 145 -4.20 17.90 0.09
C THR A 145 -4.86 17.88 1.47
N ASP A 146 -6.02 17.25 1.59
CA ASP A 146 -6.79 17.16 2.85
C ASP A 146 -6.39 15.93 3.68
N LEU A 147 -6.08 14.79 3.01
CA LEU A 147 -5.71 13.53 3.66
C LEU A 147 -4.45 12.95 3.04
N VAL A 148 -3.54 12.50 3.90
CA VAL A 148 -2.39 11.67 3.52
C VAL A 148 -2.42 10.38 4.33
N THR A 149 -2.40 9.22 3.66
CA THR A 149 -2.08 7.95 4.33
C THR A 149 -0.65 7.54 4.02
N LEU A 150 0.03 6.90 4.99
CA LEU A 150 1.44 6.52 4.88
C LEU A 150 1.69 5.13 5.45
N SER A 151 2.32 4.25 4.68
CA SER A 151 2.86 2.96 5.11
C SER A 151 4.29 2.84 4.61
N ILE A 152 5.30 3.01 5.48
CA ILE A 152 6.71 3.06 5.06
C ILE A 152 7.67 2.66 6.18
N GLY A 153 8.85 2.13 5.81
CA GLY A 153 9.95 1.83 6.74
C GLY A 153 10.40 0.37 6.74
N GLY A 154 9.52 -0.57 6.37
CA GLY A 154 9.84 -2.00 6.33
C GLY A 154 10.96 -2.33 5.34
N ASN A 155 10.99 -1.69 4.19
CA ASN A 155 12.04 -1.90 3.19
C ASN A 155 13.37 -1.22 3.57
N ASP A 156 13.33 -0.18 4.39
CA ASP A 156 14.53 0.48 4.92
C ASP A 156 15.39 -0.46 5.75
N ILE A 157 14.78 -1.42 6.43
CA ILE A 157 15.48 -2.40 7.28
C ILE A 157 15.79 -3.71 6.53
N GLY A 158 15.47 -3.80 5.23
CA GLY A 158 15.73 -4.96 4.40
C GLY A 158 14.71 -6.09 4.54
N PHE A 159 13.43 -5.77 4.72
CA PHE A 159 12.34 -6.76 4.84
C PHE A 159 12.40 -7.86 3.77
N GLY A 160 12.63 -7.51 2.49
CA GLY A 160 12.73 -8.50 1.41
C GLY A 160 13.88 -9.52 1.62
N ALA A 161 15.02 -9.09 2.19
CA ALA A 161 16.13 -10.00 2.50
C ALA A 161 15.78 -10.93 3.68
N ILE A 162 15.05 -10.42 4.68
CA ILE A 162 14.56 -11.23 5.81
C ILE A 162 13.57 -12.28 5.32
N ALA A 163 12.55 -11.87 4.58
CA ALA A 163 11.54 -12.75 4.01
C ALA A 163 12.17 -13.83 3.10
N GLY A 164 13.04 -13.40 2.18
CA GLY A 164 13.77 -14.33 1.30
C GLY A 164 14.64 -15.34 2.06
N CYS A 165 15.30 -14.92 3.14
CA CYS A 165 16.07 -15.81 4.00
C CYS A 165 15.16 -16.83 4.69
N VAL A 166 14.08 -16.39 5.32
CA VAL A 166 13.15 -17.27 6.05
C VAL A 166 12.50 -18.29 5.12
N MET A 167 12.12 -17.87 3.91
CA MET A 167 11.48 -18.77 2.93
C MET A 167 12.44 -19.81 2.33
N GLN A 168 13.73 -19.49 2.20
CA GLN A 168 14.70 -20.32 1.45
C GLN A 168 15.68 -21.07 2.33
N THR A 169 15.84 -20.70 3.60
CA THR A 169 16.81 -21.33 4.49
C THR A 169 16.21 -22.59 5.11
N PRO A 170 16.86 -23.76 4.97
CA PRO A 170 16.43 -24.97 5.64
C PRO A 170 16.36 -24.76 7.16
N ARG A 171 15.34 -25.36 7.78
CA ARG A 171 15.15 -25.27 9.23
C ARG A 171 16.35 -25.90 9.96
N ALA A 172 16.96 -25.14 10.85
CA ALA A 172 17.87 -25.67 11.88
C ALA A 172 17.06 -26.02 13.14
N THR A 173 17.36 -27.15 13.74
CA THR A 173 16.70 -27.60 14.98
C THR A 173 16.93 -26.61 16.11
N ASP A 174 18.18 -26.14 16.20
CA ASP A 174 18.61 -25.11 17.15
C ASP A 174 19.31 -23.99 16.37
N GLY A 175 19.13 -22.75 16.81
CA GLY A 175 19.79 -21.60 16.17
C GLY A 175 18.85 -20.67 15.41
N ALA A 176 19.45 -19.73 14.71
CA ALA A 176 18.77 -18.67 13.96
C ALA A 176 19.62 -18.23 12.76
N PRO A 177 19.73 -19.07 11.71
CA PRO A 177 20.67 -18.81 10.60
C PRO A 177 20.37 -17.51 9.83
N CYS A 178 19.11 -17.05 9.76
CA CYS A 178 18.78 -15.78 9.17
C CYS A 178 19.17 -14.61 10.06
N ARG A 179 18.91 -14.69 11.36
CA ARG A 179 19.38 -13.71 12.33
C ARG A 179 20.90 -13.59 12.31
N GLU A 180 21.62 -14.70 12.36
CA GLU A 180 23.09 -14.73 12.36
C GLU A 180 23.68 -14.01 11.15
N ARG A 181 23.02 -14.15 9.98
CA ARG A 181 23.45 -13.54 8.72
C ARG A 181 23.06 -12.09 8.58
N LEU A 182 21.87 -11.69 9.05
CA LEU A 182 21.25 -10.41 8.70
C LEU A 182 21.17 -9.41 9.87
N SER A 183 21.28 -9.85 11.12
CA SER A 183 20.95 -9.01 12.28
C SER A 183 21.80 -7.75 12.41
N ALA A 184 23.08 -7.80 12.05
CA ALA A 184 23.95 -6.63 12.13
C ALA A 184 23.47 -5.50 11.20
N GLY A 185 23.15 -5.84 9.93
CA GLY A 185 22.62 -4.86 8.96
C GLY A 185 21.24 -4.34 9.34
N VAL A 186 20.35 -5.24 9.79
CA VAL A 186 19.00 -4.90 10.25
C VAL A 186 19.06 -3.96 11.45
N SER A 187 19.90 -4.25 12.46
CA SER A 187 20.06 -3.40 13.65
C SER A 187 20.57 -2.01 13.28
N SER A 188 21.60 -1.92 12.43
CA SER A 188 22.12 -0.64 11.94
C SER A 188 21.06 0.17 11.19
N SER A 189 20.23 -0.49 10.40
CA SER A 189 19.14 0.17 9.67
C SER A 189 18.04 0.66 10.60
N LEU A 190 17.71 -0.10 11.64
CA LEU A 190 16.72 0.28 12.68
C LEU A 190 17.18 1.48 13.49
N GLU A 191 18.47 1.57 13.85
CA GLU A 191 19.02 2.72 14.61
C GLU A 191 18.75 4.06 13.89
N GLY A 192 18.85 4.09 12.55
CA GLY A 192 18.61 5.29 11.74
C GLY A 192 17.16 5.48 11.29
N LEU A 193 16.27 4.50 11.52
CA LEU A 193 14.92 4.51 10.94
C LEU A 193 14.06 5.65 11.47
N GLY A 194 14.10 5.91 12.79
CA GLY A 194 13.31 6.98 13.40
C GLY A 194 13.59 8.36 12.78
N ALA A 195 14.87 8.72 12.60
CA ALA A 195 15.22 9.99 11.98
C ALA A 195 14.77 10.09 10.50
N ARG A 196 14.81 8.98 9.76
CA ARG A 196 14.30 8.94 8.37
C ARG A 196 12.79 9.13 8.33
N LEU A 197 12.06 8.50 9.24
CA LEU A 197 10.61 8.67 9.35
C LEU A 197 10.23 10.10 9.77
N ASP A 198 10.96 10.70 10.70
CA ASP A 198 10.78 12.11 11.07
C ASP A 198 10.96 13.04 9.87
N ALA A 199 11.96 12.78 9.02
CA ALA A 199 12.16 13.54 7.79
C ALA A 199 11.01 13.33 6.78
N VAL A 200 10.43 12.13 6.69
CA VAL A 200 9.23 11.87 5.86
C VAL A 200 8.05 12.70 6.37
N HIS A 201 7.76 12.69 7.65
CA HIS A 201 6.68 13.49 8.23
C HIS A 201 6.88 15.00 8.01
N ALA A 202 8.10 15.49 8.22
CA ALA A 202 8.45 16.89 7.96
C ALA A 202 8.21 17.26 6.47
N GLY A 203 8.62 16.39 5.56
CA GLY A 203 8.41 16.59 4.12
C GLY A 203 6.94 16.59 3.69
N ILE A 204 6.08 15.80 4.35
CA ILE A 204 4.62 15.84 4.14
C ILE A 204 4.06 17.18 4.63
N ARG A 205 4.41 17.60 5.85
CA ARG A 205 3.93 18.87 6.42
C ARG A 205 4.39 20.10 5.64
N GLU A 206 5.57 20.07 5.07
CA GLU A 206 6.08 21.15 4.22
C GLU A 206 5.22 21.35 2.96
N ARG A 207 4.77 20.27 2.35
CA ARG A 207 4.02 20.27 1.07
C ARG A 207 2.51 20.36 1.26
N SER A 208 2.01 19.78 2.34
CA SER A 208 0.59 19.66 2.66
C SER A 208 0.36 20.04 4.13
N PRO A 209 0.53 21.34 4.48
CA PRO A 209 0.54 21.78 5.88
C PRO A 209 -0.80 21.55 6.61
N ALA A 210 -1.91 21.58 5.89
CA ALA A 210 -3.24 21.36 6.43
C ALA A 210 -3.71 19.90 6.41
N ALA A 211 -2.98 19.01 5.74
CA ALA A 211 -3.38 17.63 5.59
C ALA A 211 -3.50 16.89 6.93
N ARG A 212 -4.56 16.11 7.08
CA ARG A 212 -4.62 15.05 8.08
C ARG A 212 -3.69 13.92 7.66
N ILE A 213 -2.81 13.47 8.56
CA ILE A 213 -1.86 12.40 8.27
C ILE A 213 -2.26 11.17 9.10
N VAL A 214 -2.52 10.05 8.43
CA VAL A 214 -2.80 8.77 9.05
C VAL A 214 -1.72 7.76 8.61
N VAL A 215 -0.98 7.25 9.57
CA VAL A 215 0.08 6.27 9.37
C VAL A 215 -0.45 4.88 9.65
N THR A 216 -0.19 3.91 8.80
CA THR A 216 -0.56 2.53 9.03
C THR A 216 0.65 1.73 9.53
N ALA A 217 0.51 1.07 10.68
CA ALA A 217 1.49 0.11 11.14
C ALA A 217 1.38 -1.21 10.37
N TYR A 218 2.46 -2.00 10.35
CA TYR A 218 2.47 -3.29 9.68
C TYR A 218 1.69 -4.32 10.48
N MET A 219 0.70 -4.94 9.84
CA MET A 219 -0.03 -6.07 10.42
C MET A 219 0.92 -7.26 10.61
N PRO A 220 0.82 -8.01 11.72
CA PRO A 220 1.74 -9.09 12.02
C PRO A 220 1.61 -10.26 11.03
N LEU A 221 2.76 -10.81 10.64
CA LEU A 221 2.86 -12.09 9.94
C LEU A 221 2.95 -13.23 10.96
N VAL A 222 3.84 -13.08 11.93
CA VAL A 222 4.10 -14.09 12.95
C VAL A 222 3.21 -13.84 14.16
N PRO A 223 2.50 -14.87 14.68
CA PRO A 223 1.67 -14.72 15.88
C PRO A 223 2.50 -14.34 17.11
N PRO A 224 1.92 -13.65 18.10
CA PRO A 224 2.60 -13.36 19.36
C PRO A 224 3.03 -14.64 20.08
N ASP A 225 2.18 -15.67 20.03
CA ASP A 225 2.39 -16.98 20.63
C ASP A 225 2.04 -18.12 19.67
N GLY A 226 2.58 -19.32 19.91
CA GLY A 226 2.30 -20.49 19.08
C GLY A 226 2.96 -20.45 17.71
N GLY A 227 2.40 -21.21 16.78
CA GLY A 227 2.91 -21.38 15.42
C GLY A 227 1.89 -22.04 14.49
N CYS A 228 2.31 -22.40 13.30
CA CYS A 228 1.54 -23.13 12.29
C CYS A 228 2.49 -23.85 11.34
N ASP A 229 1.96 -24.66 10.44
CA ASP A 229 2.72 -25.49 9.52
C ASP A 229 3.82 -24.75 8.74
N PHE A 230 3.60 -23.48 8.44
CA PHE A 230 4.63 -22.67 7.80
C PHE A 230 5.80 -22.40 8.75
N LEU A 231 5.52 -21.96 9.97
CA LEU A 231 6.53 -21.65 10.99
C LEU A 231 7.26 -22.90 11.50
N ASP A 232 6.61 -24.07 11.44
CA ASP A 232 7.27 -25.35 11.77
C ASP A 232 8.42 -25.69 10.80
N ARG A 233 8.47 -25.03 9.64
CA ARG A 233 9.57 -25.15 8.67
C ARG A 233 10.66 -24.10 8.85
N VAL A 234 10.43 -23.11 9.70
CA VAL A 234 11.39 -22.04 10.01
C VAL A 234 12.15 -22.39 11.29
N SER A 235 13.42 -21.98 11.38
CA SER A 235 14.22 -22.16 12.58
C SER A 235 13.61 -21.37 13.75
N PRO A 236 13.43 -21.95 14.95
CA PRO A 236 12.74 -21.28 16.06
C PRO A 236 13.35 -19.93 16.45
N GLY A 237 14.68 -19.82 16.41
CA GLY A 237 15.36 -18.57 16.69
C GLY A 237 15.12 -17.48 15.63
N ASP A 238 14.87 -17.88 14.35
CA ASP A 238 14.50 -16.94 13.30
C ASP A 238 13.03 -16.48 13.44
N VAL A 239 12.11 -17.37 13.86
CA VAL A 239 10.72 -16.99 14.17
C VAL A 239 10.70 -15.92 15.28
N THR A 240 11.45 -16.14 16.36
CA THR A 240 11.55 -15.18 17.46
C THR A 240 12.17 -13.85 16.99
N TRP A 241 13.23 -13.93 16.21
CA TRP A 241 13.91 -12.75 15.69
C TRP A 241 13.05 -11.93 14.72
N THR A 242 12.29 -12.57 13.82
CA THR A 242 11.42 -11.84 12.88
C THR A 242 10.29 -11.13 13.61
N ARG A 243 9.75 -11.71 14.68
CA ARG A 243 8.78 -11.06 15.55
C ARG A 243 9.37 -9.79 16.19
N ASP A 244 10.55 -9.90 16.84
CA ASP A 244 11.27 -8.76 17.44
C ASP A 244 11.54 -7.65 16.41
N VAL A 245 11.96 -8.00 15.20
CA VAL A 245 12.19 -7.01 14.12
C VAL A 245 10.91 -6.30 13.74
N THR A 246 9.79 -7.01 13.59
CA THR A 246 8.48 -6.41 13.28
C THR A 246 8.04 -5.44 14.37
N ASP A 247 8.16 -5.83 15.64
CA ASP A 247 7.81 -4.98 16.78
C ASP A 247 8.66 -3.71 16.82
N ARG A 248 9.95 -3.81 16.55
CA ARG A 248 10.87 -2.66 16.52
C ARG A 248 10.59 -1.71 15.36
N VAL A 249 10.22 -2.23 14.18
CA VAL A 249 9.80 -1.38 13.05
C VAL A 249 8.50 -0.65 13.41
N ASN A 250 7.50 -1.36 13.91
CA ASN A 250 6.23 -0.76 14.30
C ASN A 250 6.39 0.26 15.43
N SER A 251 7.28 0.01 16.39
CA SER A 251 7.62 1.01 17.43
C SER A 251 8.23 2.26 16.81
N ALA A 252 9.19 2.13 15.90
CA ALA A 252 9.80 3.28 15.22
C ALA A 252 8.78 4.08 14.40
N VAL A 253 7.87 3.40 13.69
CA VAL A 253 6.79 4.02 12.92
C VAL A 253 5.81 4.76 13.84
N THR A 254 5.39 4.12 14.93
CA THR A 254 4.48 4.69 15.93
C THR A 254 5.11 5.94 16.59
N ASP A 255 6.34 5.82 17.06
CA ASP A 255 7.04 6.92 17.73
C ASP A 255 7.22 8.14 16.81
N ALA A 256 7.53 7.92 15.53
CA ALA A 256 7.66 8.99 14.55
C ALA A 256 6.30 9.65 14.25
N ALA A 257 5.22 8.87 14.10
CA ALA A 257 3.86 9.38 13.92
C ALA A 257 3.43 10.26 15.11
N VAL A 258 3.65 9.78 16.33
CA VAL A 258 3.35 10.53 17.57
C VAL A 258 4.13 11.85 17.64
N ARG A 259 5.43 11.83 17.34
CA ARG A 259 6.24 13.07 17.32
C ARG A 259 5.75 14.07 16.27
N ALA A 260 5.23 13.59 15.15
CA ALA A 260 4.72 14.42 14.07
C ALA A 260 3.27 14.90 14.30
N GLY A 261 2.60 14.47 15.38
CA GLY A 261 1.17 14.71 15.59
C GLY A 261 0.29 14.05 14.51
N ALA A 262 0.77 12.93 13.92
CA ALA A 262 0.01 12.11 13.00
C ALA A 262 -0.72 11.00 13.76
N GLU A 263 -1.82 10.51 13.18
CA GLU A 263 -2.54 9.36 13.72
C GLU A 263 -1.85 8.06 13.30
N ILE A 264 -1.85 7.07 14.19
CA ILE A 264 -1.33 5.73 13.89
C ILE A 264 -2.46 4.72 13.95
N VAL A 265 -2.51 3.82 12.95
CA VAL A 265 -3.61 2.86 12.78
C VAL A 265 -3.06 1.48 12.44
N VAL A 266 -3.66 0.49 13.06
CA VAL A 266 -3.64 -0.92 12.66
C VAL A 266 -5.01 -1.50 13.05
N PRO A 267 -5.59 -2.46 12.32
CA PRO A 267 -6.85 -3.09 12.74
C PRO A 267 -6.73 -3.67 14.15
N ASP A 268 -7.71 -3.42 15.00
CA ASP A 268 -7.68 -3.77 16.43
C ASP A 268 -7.48 -5.29 16.66
N ASP A 269 -8.02 -6.12 15.76
CA ASP A 269 -7.91 -7.59 15.81
C ASP A 269 -6.75 -8.14 14.97
N ALA A 270 -5.84 -7.30 14.46
CA ALA A 270 -4.72 -7.75 13.62
C ALA A 270 -3.80 -8.76 14.34
N GLY A 271 -3.71 -8.66 15.68
CA GLY A 271 -2.94 -9.60 16.50
C GLY A 271 -3.48 -11.04 16.47
N GLU A 272 -4.77 -11.22 16.20
CA GLU A 272 -5.43 -12.52 16.07
C GLU A 272 -5.51 -12.99 14.61
N ARG A 273 -5.45 -12.06 13.66
CA ARG A 273 -5.60 -12.27 12.22
C ARG A 273 -4.28 -12.34 11.46
N HIS A 274 -3.23 -12.79 12.13
CA HIS A 274 -1.90 -13.00 11.58
C HIS A 274 -1.86 -14.12 10.53
N ALA A 275 -0.70 -14.34 9.88
CA ALA A 275 -0.58 -15.29 8.77
C ALA A 275 -0.76 -16.78 9.14
N CYS A 276 -0.84 -17.12 10.43
CA CYS A 276 -1.19 -18.46 10.91
C CYS A 276 -2.69 -18.63 11.21
N ALA A 277 -3.52 -17.59 11.12
CA ALA A 277 -4.96 -17.71 11.26
C ALA A 277 -5.58 -18.46 10.05
N PRO A 278 -6.84 -18.94 10.14
CA PRO A 278 -7.52 -19.56 9.01
C PRO A 278 -7.50 -18.69 7.75
N ALA A 279 -7.45 -19.31 6.57
CA ALA A 279 -7.24 -18.60 5.30
C ALA A 279 -8.32 -17.55 4.98
N ASP A 280 -9.54 -17.77 5.41
CA ASP A 280 -10.70 -16.88 5.25
C ASP A 280 -10.74 -15.74 6.27
N GLU A 281 -9.92 -15.81 7.32
CA GLU A 281 -9.88 -14.83 8.41
C GLU A 281 -8.62 -13.97 8.45
N ARG A 282 -7.47 -14.51 8.01
CA ARG A 282 -6.16 -13.85 8.17
C ARG A 282 -6.00 -12.58 7.35
N TYR A 283 -5.35 -11.59 7.94
CA TYR A 283 -5.06 -10.30 7.30
C TYR A 283 -3.72 -10.27 6.56
N THR A 284 -2.81 -11.20 6.87
CA THR A 284 -1.53 -11.38 6.18
C THR A 284 -1.35 -12.84 5.80
N ASP A 285 -0.48 -13.12 4.81
CA ASP A 285 -0.23 -14.50 4.38
C ASP A 285 1.26 -14.69 4.09
N PHE A 286 1.85 -15.83 4.53
CA PHE A 286 3.23 -16.15 4.25
C PHE A 286 3.50 -16.47 2.78
N THR A 287 2.59 -17.16 2.13
CA THR A 287 2.77 -17.67 0.77
C THR A 287 1.82 -17.07 -0.25
N GLY A 288 0.67 -16.60 0.20
CA GLY A 288 -0.43 -16.15 -0.66
C GLY A 288 -1.18 -17.28 -1.38
N ALA A 289 -0.77 -18.54 -1.22
CA ALA A 289 -1.30 -19.65 -2.01
C ALA A 289 -2.79 -19.92 -1.77
N GLU A 290 -3.26 -19.71 -0.54
CA GLU A 290 -4.67 -19.94 -0.17
C GLU A 290 -5.52 -18.68 -0.29
N THR A 291 -4.93 -17.51 -0.08
CA THR A 291 -5.67 -16.23 -0.05
C THR A 291 -5.60 -15.46 -1.36
N GLY A 292 -4.73 -15.86 -2.28
CA GLY A 292 -4.46 -15.12 -3.51
C GLY A 292 -3.71 -13.79 -3.28
N SER A 293 -3.08 -13.60 -2.11
CA SER A 293 -2.24 -12.43 -1.84
C SER A 293 -0.82 -12.60 -2.38
N HIS A 294 -0.02 -11.54 -2.35
CA HIS A 294 1.42 -11.66 -2.53
C HIS A 294 2.06 -12.30 -1.29
N PRO A 295 3.13 -13.11 -1.44
CA PRO A 295 3.81 -13.70 -0.28
C PRO A 295 4.28 -12.64 0.72
N MET A 296 4.11 -12.90 2.01
CA MET A 296 4.50 -12.01 3.13
C MET A 296 3.78 -10.65 3.13
N HIS A 297 2.60 -10.56 2.54
CA HIS A 297 1.84 -9.31 2.41
C HIS A 297 0.39 -9.43 2.87
N PRO A 298 -0.32 -8.30 2.99
CA PRO A 298 -1.73 -8.29 3.33
C PRO A 298 -2.59 -9.07 2.33
N THR A 299 -3.60 -9.76 2.86
CA THR A 299 -4.65 -10.40 2.08
C THR A 299 -5.72 -9.37 1.65
N ALA A 300 -6.66 -9.78 0.81
CA ALA A 300 -7.82 -8.94 0.50
C ALA A 300 -8.63 -8.57 1.74
N ALA A 301 -8.71 -9.46 2.74
CA ALA A 301 -9.35 -9.18 4.02
C ALA A 301 -8.55 -8.14 4.81
N GLY A 302 -7.22 -8.28 4.88
CA GLY A 302 -6.34 -7.33 5.54
C GLY A 302 -6.38 -5.94 4.90
N GLN A 303 -6.43 -5.84 3.57
CA GLN A 303 -6.55 -4.56 2.89
C GLN A 303 -7.89 -3.86 3.22
N ARG A 304 -9.00 -4.61 3.26
CA ARG A 304 -10.30 -4.04 3.67
C ARG A 304 -10.32 -3.64 5.15
N ALA A 305 -9.74 -4.45 6.02
CA ALA A 305 -9.66 -4.15 7.45
C ALA A 305 -8.82 -2.89 7.72
N MET A 306 -7.70 -2.72 7.01
CA MET A 306 -6.90 -1.51 7.12
C MET A 306 -7.65 -0.27 6.60
N ALA A 307 -8.39 -0.39 5.50
CA ALA A 307 -9.23 0.71 5.00
C ALA A 307 -10.29 1.11 6.02
N ALA A 308 -10.98 0.15 6.63
CA ALA A 308 -11.96 0.40 7.68
C ALA A 308 -11.32 1.06 8.91
N ALA A 309 -10.19 0.53 9.38
CA ALA A 309 -9.49 1.09 10.53
C ALA A 309 -9.00 2.54 10.29
N VAL A 310 -8.63 2.90 9.06
CA VAL A 310 -8.33 4.29 8.69
C VAL A 310 -9.61 5.13 8.66
N ALA A 311 -10.70 4.63 8.05
CA ALA A 311 -11.97 5.34 7.98
C ALA A 311 -12.54 5.68 9.37
N ASP A 312 -12.41 4.77 10.34
CA ASP A 312 -12.87 4.97 11.72
C ASP A 312 -12.11 6.08 12.48
N ARG A 313 -11.01 6.56 11.91
CA ARG A 313 -10.23 7.68 12.46
C ARG A 313 -10.56 9.03 11.81
N LEU A 314 -11.27 9.01 10.69
CA LEU A 314 -11.56 10.24 9.93
C LEU A 314 -12.87 10.90 10.36
#